data_2fcd3b51a9995c3c5410a0d0736bb2f0
#
_entry.id   2fcd3b51a9995c3c5410a0d0736bb2f0
#
_cell.length_a   1.000
_cell.length_b   1.000
_cell.length_c   1.000
_cell.angle_alpha   90.00
_cell.angle_beta   90.00
_cell.angle_gamma   90.00
#
_symmetry.space_group_name_H-M   'P 1'
#
loop_
_entity.id
_entity.type
_entity.pdbx_description
1 polymer ?
#
loop_
_entity_poly.entity_id
_entity_poly.type
_entity_poly.pdbx_seq_one_letter_code
_entity_poly.pdbx_strand_id
1 'polypeptide(L)'
;QILSALKGAFEDPGAQAVVLRINSPGGSPVQAGIVYDEIQRLKALHQKKVYAVVEEICASGAYYIAASADEIYVDKASIVGSIGVLMDGFGFTGLMSKLGVERRLLTAGENKGMLDPFLPMSEKQRGYAQAMLDQIHQQFIAVVREGRGQRLKETPEMFSGLFWNGEQAVKMGLADHLGNLDYVAREVIKAEDVIDYTPRDNVAERLAKRFGAAMGEGAVRAVRSLAPIR
;
A
#
# COMPACT_ATOMS: atom_id res chain seq x y z
N GLN A 1 4.27 -14.98 -0.93
CA GLN A 1 4.18 -15.02 -2.41
C GLN A 1 5.05 -13.95 -3.08
N ILE A 2 4.87 -12.63 -2.77
CA ILE A 2 5.64 -11.55 -3.45
C ILE A 2 7.15 -11.66 -3.21
N LEU A 3 7.59 -12.00 -2.00
CA LEU A 3 9.02 -12.18 -1.69
C LEU A 3 9.66 -13.33 -2.49
N SER A 4 8.92 -14.40 -2.72
CA SER A 4 9.38 -15.52 -3.55
C SER A 4 9.51 -15.11 -5.02
N ALA A 5 8.59 -14.30 -5.53
CA ALA A 5 8.66 -13.76 -6.88
C ALA A 5 9.86 -12.82 -7.07
N LEU A 6 10.08 -11.92 -6.11
CA LEU A 6 11.24 -11.04 -6.10
C LEU A 6 12.54 -11.85 -6.11
N LYS A 7 12.64 -12.84 -5.22
CA LYS A 7 13.81 -13.73 -5.18
C LYS A 7 14.05 -14.39 -6.54
N GLY A 8 13.02 -14.99 -7.15
CA GLY A 8 13.13 -15.61 -8.47
C GLY A 8 13.62 -14.65 -9.56
N ALA A 9 13.08 -13.42 -9.60
CA ALA A 9 13.49 -12.40 -10.55
C ALA A 9 14.96 -11.94 -10.36
N PHE A 10 15.39 -11.81 -9.12
CA PHE A 10 16.77 -11.43 -8.81
C PHE A 10 17.78 -12.57 -9.07
N GLU A 11 17.41 -13.81 -8.80
CA GLU A 11 18.26 -14.99 -8.98
C GLU A 11 18.38 -15.43 -10.45
N ASP A 12 17.50 -14.98 -11.34
CA ASP A 12 17.55 -15.32 -12.75
C ASP A 12 18.81 -14.72 -13.41
N PRO A 13 19.77 -15.53 -13.87
CA PRO A 13 21.01 -15.02 -14.47
C PRO A 13 20.76 -14.31 -15.81
N GLY A 14 19.64 -14.56 -16.49
CA GLY A 14 19.26 -13.92 -17.74
C GLY A 14 18.63 -12.54 -17.56
N ALA A 15 18.11 -12.24 -16.36
CA ALA A 15 17.48 -10.96 -16.09
C ALA A 15 18.51 -9.84 -15.91
N GLN A 16 18.48 -8.85 -16.80
CA GLN A 16 19.37 -7.68 -16.75
C GLN A 16 18.96 -6.67 -15.67
N ALA A 17 17.67 -6.60 -15.35
CA ALA A 17 17.10 -5.75 -14.32
C ALA A 17 15.81 -6.36 -13.78
N VAL A 18 15.32 -5.84 -12.66
CA VAL A 18 14.01 -6.19 -12.11
C VAL A 18 13.07 -5.00 -12.26
N VAL A 19 11.87 -5.24 -12.74
CA VAL A 19 10.84 -4.21 -12.85
C VAL A 19 9.68 -4.50 -11.90
N LEU A 20 9.40 -3.56 -11.03
CA LEU A 20 8.23 -3.56 -10.17
C LEU A 20 7.10 -2.85 -10.93
N ARG A 21 6.15 -3.61 -11.47
CA ARG A 21 4.94 -3.06 -12.06
C ARG A 21 3.92 -2.79 -10.96
N ILE A 22 3.57 -1.53 -10.74
CA ILE A 22 2.80 -1.10 -9.58
C ILE A 22 1.47 -0.49 -10.01
N ASN A 23 0.38 -1.07 -9.50
CA ASN A 23 -0.97 -0.53 -9.58
C ASN A 23 -1.69 -0.81 -8.26
N SER A 24 -1.47 0.06 -7.25
CA SER A 24 -1.96 -0.20 -5.89
C SER A 24 -2.16 1.11 -5.11
N PRO A 25 -3.27 1.23 -4.36
CA PRO A 25 -3.50 2.35 -3.45
C PRO A 25 -2.69 2.25 -2.14
N GLY A 26 -1.93 1.17 -1.94
CA GLY A 26 -1.18 0.90 -0.73
C GLY A 26 -1.80 -0.18 0.14
N GLY A 27 -1.59 -0.09 1.44
CA GLY A 27 -2.05 -1.07 2.43
C GLY A 27 -1.20 -1.06 3.69
N SER A 28 -0.99 -2.22 4.28
CA SER A 28 -0.28 -2.37 5.55
C SER A 28 1.15 -1.82 5.48
N PRO A 29 1.54 -0.89 6.37
CA PRO A 29 2.91 -0.38 6.45
C PRO A 29 3.92 -1.49 6.78
N VAL A 30 3.53 -2.49 7.55
CA VAL A 30 4.39 -3.64 7.89
C VAL A 30 4.72 -4.46 6.64
N GLN A 31 3.70 -4.75 5.82
CA GLN A 31 3.92 -5.51 4.57
C GLN A 31 4.76 -4.71 3.57
N ALA A 32 4.52 -3.41 3.48
CA ALA A 32 5.30 -2.52 2.62
C ALA A 32 6.78 -2.48 3.05
N GLY A 33 7.05 -2.34 4.35
CA GLY A 33 8.40 -2.37 4.91
C GLY A 33 9.13 -3.69 4.64
N ILE A 34 8.48 -4.83 4.87
CA ILE A 34 9.06 -6.16 4.58
C ILE A 34 9.46 -6.28 3.11
N VAL A 35 8.63 -5.80 2.18
CA VAL A 35 8.92 -5.86 0.74
C VAL A 35 10.06 -4.90 0.39
N TYR A 36 10.04 -3.69 0.93
CA TYR A 36 11.11 -2.71 0.74
C TYR A 36 12.47 -3.25 1.19
N ASP A 37 12.54 -3.77 2.41
CA ASP A 37 13.78 -4.31 2.99
C ASP A 37 14.33 -5.47 2.16
N GLU A 38 13.44 -6.36 1.69
CA GLU A 38 13.85 -7.48 0.85
C GLU A 38 14.37 -7.01 -0.52
N ILE A 39 13.75 -6.02 -1.14
CA ILE A 39 14.26 -5.43 -2.39
C ILE A 39 15.66 -4.85 -2.16
N GLN A 40 15.87 -4.07 -1.11
CA GLN A 40 17.17 -3.50 -0.78
C GLN A 40 18.23 -4.60 -0.56
N ARG A 41 17.88 -5.65 0.18
CA ARG A 41 18.77 -6.80 0.40
C ARG A 41 19.14 -7.49 -0.91
N LEU A 42 18.15 -7.76 -1.77
CA LEU A 42 18.37 -8.43 -3.05
C LEU A 42 19.16 -7.56 -4.04
N LYS A 43 18.91 -6.23 -4.06
CA LYS A 43 19.72 -5.28 -4.83
C LYS A 43 21.20 -5.35 -4.43
N ALA A 44 21.48 -5.32 -3.13
CA ALA A 44 22.85 -5.41 -2.61
C ALA A 44 23.51 -6.75 -2.95
N LEU A 45 22.77 -7.86 -2.88
CA LEU A 45 23.28 -9.20 -3.12
C LEU A 45 23.55 -9.47 -4.61
N HIS A 46 22.62 -9.09 -5.48
CA HIS A 46 22.68 -9.45 -6.92
C HIS A 46 23.21 -8.32 -7.81
N GLN A 47 23.41 -7.12 -7.27
CA GLN A 47 23.87 -5.92 -8.01
C GLN A 47 23.02 -5.61 -9.24
N LYS A 48 21.71 -5.96 -9.19
CA LYS A 48 20.75 -5.68 -10.26
C LYS A 48 20.01 -4.39 -9.99
N LYS A 49 19.79 -3.61 -11.05
CA LYS A 49 18.96 -2.42 -11.01
C LYS A 49 17.49 -2.78 -10.86
N VAL A 50 16.77 -1.95 -10.13
CA VAL A 50 15.32 -2.06 -9.92
C VAL A 50 14.64 -0.82 -10.47
N TYR A 51 13.68 -1.02 -11.35
CA TYR A 51 12.83 0.02 -11.89
C TYR A 51 11.40 -0.15 -11.36
N ALA A 52 10.78 0.91 -10.87
CA ALA A 52 9.36 0.92 -10.59
C ALA A 52 8.62 1.55 -11.78
N VAL A 53 7.61 0.86 -12.29
CA VAL A 53 6.73 1.36 -13.35
C VAL A 53 5.32 1.42 -12.80
N VAL A 54 4.81 2.63 -12.68
CA VAL A 54 3.47 2.88 -12.16
C VAL A 54 2.47 2.85 -13.30
N GLU A 55 1.42 2.05 -13.12
CA GLU A 55 0.27 2.06 -14.02
C GLU A 55 -0.69 3.20 -13.62
N GLU A 56 -1.85 2.90 -13.04
CA GLU A 56 -2.83 3.94 -12.67
C GLU A 56 -2.51 4.60 -11.33
N ILE A 57 -2.08 3.81 -10.33
CA ILE A 57 -1.89 4.32 -8.97
C ILE A 57 -0.69 3.66 -8.25
N CYS A 58 0.09 4.49 -7.58
CA CYS A 58 1.15 4.10 -6.65
C CYS A 58 1.09 5.01 -5.42
N ALA A 59 0.27 4.66 -4.46
CA ALA A 59 -0.02 5.50 -3.31
C ALA A 59 0.26 4.79 -1.98
N SER A 60 0.58 5.56 -0.93
CA SER A 60 0.77 5.06 0.44
C SER A 60 1.79 3.90 0.48
N GLY A 61 1.44 2.74 1.05
CA GLY A 61 2.33 1.57 1.12
C GLY A 61 2.91 1.12 -0.24
N ALA A 62 2.22 1.37 -1.35
CA ALA A 62 2.76 1.09 -2.67
C ALA A 62 3.92 2.04 -3.04
N TYR A 63 3.79 3.32 -2.67
CA TYR A 63 4.88 4.28 -2.86
C TYR A 63 6.06 4.01 -1.91
N TYR A 64 5.79 3.52 -0.70
CA TYR A 64 6.83 3.02 0.21
C TYR A 64 7.71 1.98 -0.49
N ILE A 65 7.07 1.00 -1.15
CA ILE A 65 7.78 -0.03 -1.93
C ILE A 65 8.51 0.58 -3.14
N ALA A 66 7.84 1.48 -3.88
CA ALA A 66 8.42 2.13 -5.06
C ALA A 66 9.69 2.92 -4.73
N ALA A 67 9.78 3.49 -3.53
CA ALA A 67 10.97 4.22 -3.05
C ALA A 67 12.22 3.33 -2.94
N SER A 68 12.10 2.00 -2.98
CA SER A 68 13.23 1.07 -3.05
C SER A 68 13.89 0.98 -4.44
N ALA A 69 13.19 1.45 -5.48
CA ALA A 69 13.69 1.38 -6.85
C ALA A 69 14.77 2.42 -7.13
N ASP A 70 15.64 2.11 -8.09
CA ASP A 70 16.67 3.05 -8.56
C ASP A 70 16.06 4.20 -9.35
N GLU A 71 15.03 3.89 -10.14
CA GLU A 71 14.26 4.88 -10.90
C GLU A 71 12.77 4.51 -10.88
N ILE A 72 11.91 5.54 -10.87
CA ILE A 72 10.45 5.42 -10.89
C ILE A 72 9.90 6.06 -12.14
N TYR A 73 9.18 5.28 -12.94
CA TYR A 73 8.50 5.69 -14.17
C TYR A 73 6.99 5.73 -13.94
N VAL A 74 6.34 6.76 -14.45
CA VAL A 74 4.90 6.98 -14.29
C VAL A 74 4.26 7.41 -15.62
N ASP A 75 2.98 7.16 -15.81
CA ASP A 75 2.21 7.89 -16.81
C ASP A 75 1.90 9.30 -16.29
N LYS A 76 1.71 10.26 -17.19
CA LYS A 76 1.37 11.65 -16.82
C LYS A 76 0.14 11.77 -15.94
N ALA A 77 -0.79 10.83 -16.08
CA ALA A 77 -2.04 10.77 -15.33
C ALA A 77 -2.02 9.79 -14.14
N SER A 78 -0.94 9.02 -13.94
CA SER A 78 -0.80 8.15 -12.77
C SER A 78 -0.97 8.93 -11.48
N ILE A 79 -1.59 8.32 -10.47
CA ILE A 79 -1.74 8.92 -9.13
C ILE A 79 -0.59 8.43 -8.26
N VAL A 80 0.18 9.37 -7.70
CA VAL A 80 1.40 9.07 -6.92
C VAL A 80 1.41 9.85 -5.61
N GLY A 81 1.91 9.24 -4.54
CA GLY A 81 2.10 9.92 -3.25
C GLY A 81 1.28 9.30 -2.13
N SER A 82 0.38 10.06 -1.52
CA SER A 82 -0.34 9.64 -0.30
C SER A 82 0.64 9.17 0.78
N ILE A 83 1.71 9.94 1.01
CA ILE A 83 2.72 9.67 2.02
C ILE A 83 2.17 10.08 3.36
N GLY A 84 1.41 9.17 3.95
CA GLY A 84 0.71 9.36 5.22
C GLY A 84 0.31 8.03 5.81
N VAL A 85 -0.14 8.07 7.07
CA VAL A 85 -0.62 6.91 7.82
C VAL A 85 -1.94 7.27 8.46
N LEU A 86 -2.89 6.37 8.39
CA LEU A 86 -4.19 6.56 9.05
C LEU A 86 -4.56 5.32 9.88
N MET A 87 -5.37 5.56 10.88
CA MET A 87 -6.12 4.56 11.62
C MET A 87 -7.55 5.08 11.70
N ASP A 88 -8.49 4.35 11.15
CA ASP A 88 -9.89 4.73 11.15
C ASP A 88 -10.76 3.71 11.88
N GLY A 89 -11.94 4.15 12.30
CA GLY A 89 -12.93 3.32 12.97
C GLY A 89 -14.23 4.08 13.21
N PHE A 90 -15.24 3.36 13.62
CA PHE A 90 -16.55 3.93 13.95
C PHE A 90 -16.78 3.86 15.45
N GLY A 91 -17.49 4.87 16.02
CA GLY A 91 -17.97 4.86 17.38
C GLY A 91 -19.48 4.61 17.45
N PHE A 92 -19.89 3.61 18.21
CA PHE A 92 -21.31 3.22 18.33
C PHE A 92 -21.94 3.54 19.69
N THR A 93 -21.24 4.23 20.58
CA THR A 93 -21.72 4.55 21.93
C THR A 93 -23.04 5.30 21.95
N GLY A 94 -23.20 6.29 21.07
CA GLY A 94 -24.46 7.04 20.95
C GLY A 94 -25.64 6.20 20.44
N LEU A 95 -25.38 5.28 19.52
CA LEU A 95 -26.40 4.34 19.01
C LEU A 95 -26.83 3.37 20.11
N MET A 96 -25.88 2.81 20.84
CA MET A 96 -26.15 1.88 21.95
C MET A 96 -27.00 2.55 23.03
N SER A 97 -26.65 3.78 23.42
CA SER A 97 -27.43 4.54 24.38
C SER A 97 -28.90 4.74 23.94
N LYS A 98 -29.13 5.08 22.64
CA LYS A 98 -30.49 5.24 22.09
C LYS A 98 -31.29 3.94 22.07
N LEU A 99 -30.63 2.80 21.92
CA LEU A 99 -31.25 1.48 21.89
C LEU A 99 -31.36 0.81 23.27
N GLY A 100 -30.88 1.47 24.34
CA GLY A 100 -30.84 0.89 25.69
C GLY A 100 -29.90 -0.30 25.83
N VAL A 101 -28.85 -0.37 24.97
CA VAL A 101 -27.82 -1.42 25.03
C VAL A 101 -26.62 -0.93 25.78
N GLU A 102 -26.13 -1.70 26.74
CA GLU A 102 -24.92 -1.40 27.50
C GLU A 102 -23.77 -2.34 27.14
N ARG A 103 -22.55 -1.82 27.11
CA ARG A 103 -21.31 -2.59 26.94
C ARG A 103 -20.81 -3.01 28.32
N ARG A 104 -20.71 -4.31 28.54
CA ARG A 104 -20.17 -4.90 29.80
C ARG A 104 -18.79 -5.50 29.54
N LEU A 105 -17.78 -4.64 29.45
CA LEU A 105 -16.40 -5.06 29.21
C LEU A 105 -15.66 -5.26 30.53
N LEU A 106 -15.06 -6.44 30.68
CA LEU A 106 -14.09 -6.75 31.74
C LEU A 106 -12.73 -6.98 31.12
N THR A 107 -11.71 -6.31 31.63
CA THR A 107 -10.34 -6.45 31.11
C THR A 107 -9.34 -6.69 32.23
N ALA A 108 -8.30 -7.43 31.93
CA ALA A 108 -7.05 -7.43 32.66
C ALA A 108 -6.03 -6.62 31.84
N GLY A 109 -5.53 -5.55 32.41
CA GLY A 109 -4.72 -4.51 31.74
C GLY A 109 -5.56 -3.26 31.45
N GLU A 110 -5.14 -2.13 32.04
CA GLU A 110 -5.86 -0.84 32.02
C GLU A 110 -6.27 -0.38 30.60
N ASN A 111 -5.40 -0.60 29.61
CA ASN A 111 -5.61 -0.12 28.24
C ASN A 111 -6.11 -1.20 27.27
N LYS A 112 -6.51 -2.38 27.76
CA LYS A 112 -6.88 -3.51 26.89
C LYS A 112 -8.15 -3.25 26.06
N GLY A 113 -9.01 -2.35 26.49
CA GLY A 113 -10.19 -1.90 25.78
C GLY A 113 -9.96 -0.64 24.92
N MET A 114 -8.71 -0.24 24.70
CA MET A 114 -8.41 0.93 23.87
C MET A 114 -8.91 0.73 22.43
N LEU A 115 -9.54 1.78 21.88
CA LEU A 115 -10.10 1.79 20.53
C LEU A 115 -11.29 0.82 20.31
N ASP A 116 -11.92 0.30 21.38
CA ASP A 116 -13.18 -0.45 21.27
C ASP A 116 -14.27 0.50 20.72
N PRO A 117 -14.92 0.18 19.60
CA PRO A 117 -15.91 1.05 18.95
C PRO A 117 -17.19 1.24 19.78
N PHE A 118 -17.40 0.41 20.80
CA PHE A 118 -18.55 0.46 21.68
C PHE A 118 -18.28 1.16 23.02
N LEU A 119 -17.07 1.74 23.18
CA LEU A 119 -16.68 2.53 24.32
C LEU A 119 -16.32 3.95 23.93
N PRO A 120 -16.48 4.94 24.82
CA PRO A 120 -15.98 6.29 24.56
C PRO A 120 -14.45 6.28 24.52
N MET A 121 -13.89 6.97 23.52
CA MET A 121 -12.44 7.17 23.42
C MET A 121 -12.02 8.33 24.30
N SER A 122 -11.10 8.11 25.23
CA SER A 122 -10.53 9.17 26.06
C SER A 122 -9.44 9.96 25.30
N GLU A 123 -9.18 11.21 25.73
CA GLU A 123 -8.08 12.03 25.17
C GLU A 123 -6.71 11.36 25.36
N LYS A 124 -6.49 10.66 26.46
CA LYS A 124 -5.26 9.87 26.71
C LYS A 124 -5.08 8.78 25.63
N GLN A 125 -6.14 8.05 25.32
CA GLN A 125 -6.11 7.00 24.28
C GLN A 125 -5.90 7.59 22.87
N ARG A 126 -6.58 8.70 22.58
CA ARG A 126 -6.40 9.45 21.33
C ARG A 126 -4.95 9.90 21.17
N GLY A 127 -4.38 10.54 22.18
CA GLY A 127 -2.99 11.01 22.18
C GLY A 127 -1.98 9.89 21.98
N TYR A 128 -2.20 8.74 22.62
CA TYR A 128 -1.33 7.56 22.46
C TYR A 128 -1.39 7.02 21.01
N ALA A 129 -2.59 6.85 20.45
CA ALA A 129 -2.77 6.38 19.09
C ALA A 129 -2.16 7.36 18.07
N GLN A 130 -2.36 8.67 18.24
CA GLN A 130 -1.77 9.69 17.39
C GLN A 130 -0.24 9.65 17.42
N ALA A 131 0.37 9.56 18.59
CA ALA A 131 1.82 9.47 18.73
C ALA A 131 2.40 8.24 18.02
N MET A 132 1.69 7.12 18.06
CA MET A 132 2.08 5.91 17.30
C MET A 132 1.99 6.12 15.80
N LEU A 133 0.91 6.76 15.31
CA LEU A 133 0.76 7.10 13.88
C LEU A 133 1.86 8.05 13.43
N ASP A 134 2.20 9.05 14.22
CA ASP A 134 3.27 10.00 13.92
C ASP A 134 4.63 9.30 13.79
N GLN A 135 4.93 8.33 14.66
CA GLN A 135 6.15 7.53 14.56
C GLN A 135 6.20 6.71 13.27
N ILE A 136 5.11 6.02 12.90
CA ILE A 136 5.04 5.24 11.65
C ILE A 136 5.16 6.18 10.44
N HIS A 137 4.55 7.36 10.51
CA HIS A 137 4.66 8.36 9.45
C HIS A 137 6.09 8.87 9.28
N GLN A 138 6.82 9.12 10.36
CA GLN A 138 8.23 9.51 10.30
C GLN A 138 9.11 8.41 9.69
N GLN A 139 8.83 7.13 9.96
CA GLN A 139 9.51 6.01 9.29
C GLN A 139 9.27 6.05 7.79
N PHE A 140 8.03 6.29 7.35
CA PHE A 140 7.70 6.40 5.93
C PHE A 140 8.44 7.57 5.27
N ILE A 141 8.41 8.75 5.90
CA ILE A 141 9.14 9.95 5.41
C ILE A 141 10.64 9.65 5.26
N ALA A 142 11.24 8.97 6.25
CA ALA A 142 12.65 8.61 6.20
C ALA A 142 12.98 7.71 5.00
N VAL A 143 12.15 6.69 4.75
CA VAL A 143 12.30 5.79 3.60
C VAL A 143 12.20 6.54 2.26
N VAL A 144 11.25 7.46 2.14
CA VAL A 144 11.11 8.27 0.93
C VAL A 144 12.33 9.16 0.73
N ARG A 145 12.80 9.83 1.78
CA ARG A 145 14.01 10.66 1.72
C ARG A 145 15.25 9.86 1.35
N GLU A 146 15.40 8.68 1.91
CA GLU A 146 16.51 7.77 1.59
C GLU A 146 16.44 7.32 0.11
N GLY A 147 15.30 6.80 -0.32
CA GLY A 147 15.13 6.24 -1.67
C GLY A 147 15.18 7.31 -2.77
N ARG A 148 14.67 8.51 -2.51
CA ARG A 148 14.67 9.60 -3.48
C ARG A 148 15.93 10.48 -3.43
N GLY A 149 16.56 10.58 -2.26
CA GLY A 149 17.79 11.34 -2.07
C GLY A 149 17.68 12.79 -2.58
N GLN A 150 18.71 13.26 -3.27
CA GLN A 150 18.79 14.63 -3.81
C GLN A 150 17.79 14.92 -4.95
N ARG A 151 17.09 13.91 -5.48
CA ARG A 151 16.04 14.09 -6.51
C ARG A 151 14.78 14.72 -5.91
N LEU A 152 14.56 14.53 -4.59
CA LEU A 152 13.36 15.01 -3.91
C LEU A 152 13.39 16.53 -3.75
N LYS A 153 12.33 17.17 -4.20
CA LYS A 153 12.09 18.61 -4.03
C LYS A 153 10.96 18.79 -3.03
N GLU A 154 11.29 18.71 -1.75
CA GLU A 154 10.30 18.72 -0.68
C GLU A 154 9.47 20.01 -0.68
N THR A 155 8.17 19.84 -0.50
CA THR A 155 7.21 20.92 -0.23
C THR A 155 6.53 20.64 1.12
N PRO A 156 5.93 21.65 1.78
CA PRO A 156 5.24 21.45 3.05
C PRO A 156 4.14 20.39 3.00
N GLU A 157 3.49 20.23 1.83
CA GLU A 157 2.38 19.29 1.64
C GLU A 157 2.82 17.89 1.24
N MET A 158 4.09 17.70 0.85
CA MET A 158 4.57 16.43 0.27
C MET A 158 4.33 15.23 1.19
N PHE A 159 4.47 15.43 2.49
CA PHE A 159 4.29 14.39 3.50
C PHE A 159 2.97 14.52 4.28
N SER A 160 2.00 15.24 3.73
CA SER A 160 0.70 15.45 4.39
C SER A 160 -0.34 14.37 4.09
N GLY A 161 0.01 13.37 3.27
CA GLY A 161 -0.93 12.36 2.78
C GLY A 161 -1.64 12.75 1.48
N LEU A 162 -1.32 13.88 0.88
CA LEU A 162 -1.80 14.27 -0.44
C LEU A 162 -1.19 13.39 -1.54
N PHE A 163 -1.80 13.44 -2.72
CA PHE A 163 -1.33 12.73 -3.92
C PHE A 163 -1.32 13.68 -5.12
N TRP A 164 -0.54 13.33 -6.12
CA TRP A 164 -0.29 14.14 -7.30
C TRP A 164 -0.42 13.29 -8.56
N ASN A 165 -0.67 13.93 -9.70
CA ASN A 165 -0.54 13.25 -10.97
C ASN A 165 0.94 13.01 -11.33
N GLY A 166 1.19 12.15 -12.32
CA GLY A 166 2.55 11.75 -12.68
C GLY A 166 3.45 12.91 -13.13
N GLU A 167 2.91 13.90 -13.85
CA GLU A 167 3.68 15.09 -14.23
C GLU A 167 4.14 15.90 -13.03
N GLN A 168 3.27 16.06 -12.03
CA GLN A 168 3.60 16.73 -10.79
C GLN A 168 4.61 15.90 -9.97
N ALA A 169 4.41 14.59 -9.91
CA ALA A 169 5.30 13.68 -9.20
C ALA A 169 6.74 13.76 -9.75
N VAL A 170 6.92 13.83 -11.06
CA VAL A 170 8.24 14.03 -11.69
C VAL A 170 8.83 15.39 -11.32
N LYS A 171 8.05 16.47 -11.39
CA LYS A 171 8.50 17.81 -11.00
C LYS A 171 8.94 17.91 -9.55
N MET A 172 8.29 17.17 -8.67
CA MET A 172 8.56 17.12 -7.23
C MET A 172 9.67 16.12 -6.86
N GLY A 173 10.15 15.32 -7.80
CA GLY A 173 11.14 14.29 -7.56
C GLY A 173 10.59 13.02 -6.89
N LEU A 174 9.27 12.88 -6.81
CA LEU A 174 8.60 11.64 -6.37
C LEU A 174 8.69 10.55 -7.43
N ALA A 175 8.79 10.91 -8.70
CA ALA A 175 9.13 10.02 -9.81
C ALA A 175 10.29 10.62 -10.61
N ASP A 176 10.91 9.81 -11.47
CA ASP A 176 12.06 10.23 -12.27
C ASP A 176 11.65 10.63 -13.68
N HIS A 177 10.82 9.81 -14.33
CA HIS A 177 10.49 9.95 -15.73
C HIS A 177 9.04 9.61 -16.04
N LEU A 178 8.57 10.10 -17.17
CA LEU A 178 7.35 9.59 -17.81
C LEU A 178 7.72 8.37 -18.65
N GLY A 179 6.93 7.29 -18.53
CA GLY A 179 7.13 6.07 -19.30
C GLY A 179 6.28 4.90 -18.77
N ASN A 180 6.14 3.89 -19.59
CA ASN A 180 5.44 2.65 -19.28
C ASN A 180 6.40 1.44 -19.32
N LEU A 181 5.89 0.24 -19.04
CA LEU A 181 6.70 -0.98 -19.02
C LEU A 181 7.44 -1.23 -20.33
N ASP A 182 6.74 -1.12 -21.46
CA ASP A 182 7.34 -1.37 -22.77
C ASP A 182 8.45 -0.38 -23.09
N TYR A 183 8.26 0.90 -22.73
CA TYR A 183 9.29 1.92 -22.86
C TYR A 183 10.51 1.59 -22.00
N VAL A 184 10.31 1.23 -20.73
CA VAL A 184 11.42 0.91 -19.80
C VAL A 184 12.17 -0.33 -20.28
N ALA A 185 11.48 -1.39 -20.72
CA ALA A 185 12.11 -2.59 -21.22
C ALA A 185 12.95 -2.30 -22.48
N ARG A 186 12.36 -1.64 -23.48
CA ARG A 186 12.97 -1.41 -24.79
C ARG A 186 14.05 -0.33 -24.76
N GLU A 187 13.74 0.84 -24.16
CA GLU A 187 14.60 2.02 -24.29
C GLU A 187 15.59 2.19 -23.12
N VAL A 188 15.22 1.76 -21.93
CA VAL A 188 16.02 1.96 -20.72
C VAL A 188 16.87 0.73 -20.43
N ILE A 189 16.27 -0.45 -20.32
CA ILE A 189 16.95 -1.71 -19.99
C ILE A 189 17.62 -2.28 -21.25
N LYS A 190 17.07 -2.01 -22.44
CA LYS A 190 17.49 -2.57 -23.73
C LYS A 190 17.29 -4.09 -23.81
N ALA A 191 16.25 -4.59 -23.16
CA ALA A 191 15.81 -5.97 -23.16
C ALA A 191 14.31 -6.02 -23.40
N GLU A 192 13.89 -6.49 -24.58
CA GLU A 192 12.47 -6.51 -24.96
C GLU A 192 11.73 -7.69 -24.32
N ASP A 193 12.43 -8.78 -24.03
CA ASP A 193 11.84 -9.97 -23.40
C ASP A 193 11.55 -9.71 -21.92
N VAL A 194 10.27 -9.72 -21.55
CA VAL A 194 9.81 -9.52 -20.19
C VAL A 194 9.28 -10.83 -19.62
N ILE A 195 9.89 -11.30 -18.54
CA ILE A 195 9.45 -12.50 -17.81
C ILE A 195 8.62 -12.07 -16.61
N ASP A 196 7.38 -12.53 -16.53
CA ASP A 196 6.45 -12.22 -15.45
C ASP A 196 6.58 -13.22 -14.30
N TYR A 197 7.20 -12.80 -13.20
CA TYR A 197 7.33 -13.55 -11.96
C TYR A 197 6.14 -13.37 -11.01
N THR A 198 5.12 -12.59 -11.38
CA THR A 198 3.97 -12.32 -10.51
C THR A 198 3.27 -13.62 -10.11
N PRO A 199 3.07 -13.89 -8.81
CA PRO A 199 2.38 -15.08 -8.36
C PRO A 199 0.96 -15.12 -8.92
N ARG A 200 0.65 -16.17 -9.67
CA ARG A 200 -0.72 -16.36 -10.18
C ARG A 200 -1.51 -17.21 -9.20
N ASP A 201 -2.68 -16.72 -8.81
CA ASP A 201 -3.63 -17.53 -8.06
C ASP A 201 -3.89 -18.82 -8.82
N ASN A 202 -3.79 -19.96 -8.12
CA ASN A 202 -4.17 -21.27 -8.63
C ASN A 202 -5.63 -21.23 -9.12
N VAL A 203 -5.94 -21.94 -10.21
CA VAL A 203 -7.29 -21.97 -10.80
C VAL A 203 -8.36 -22.31 -9.77
N ALA A 204 -8.04 -23.23 -8.84
CA ALA A 204 -8.91 -23.61 -7.74
C ALA A 204 -9.18 -22.45 -6.76
N GLU A 205 -8.17 -21.65 -6.43
CA GLU A 205 -8.33 -20.45 -5.57
C GLU A 205 -9.14 -19.36 -6.27
N ARG A 206 -8.93 -19.16 -7.57
CA ARG A 206 -9.75 -18.22 -8.37
C ARG A 206 -11.21 -18.62 -8.42
N LEU A 207 -11.48 -19.92 -8.59
CA LEU A 207 -12.83 -20.47 -8.51
C LEU A 207 -13.42 -20.32 -7.11
N ALA A 208 -12.69 -20.66 -6.07
CA ALA A 208 -13.14 -20.52 -4.68
C ALA A 208 -13.46 -19.05 -4.32
N LYS A 209 -12.63 -18.09 -4.73
CA LYS A 209 -12.89 -16.65 -4.56
C LYS A 209 -14.15 -16.20 -5.31
N ARG A 210 -14.36 -16.67 -6.55
CA ARG A 210 -15.57 -16.37 -7.34
C ARG A 210 -16.84 -16.98 -6.74
N PHE A 211 -16.76 -18.22 -6.26
CA PHE A 211 -17.90 -18.87 -5.58
C PHE A 211 -18.21 -18.19 -4.25
N GLY A 212 -17.20 -17.83 -3.47
CA GLY A 212 -17.38 -17.09 -2.21
C GLY A 212 -18.01 -15.72 -2.41
N ALA A 213 -17.61 -14.97 -3.43
CA ALA A 213 -18.21 -13.68 -3.78
C ALA A 213 -19.66 -13.84 -4.24
N ALA A 214 -19.95 -14.83 -5.11
CA ALA A 214 -21.30 -15.10 -5.59
C ALA A 214 -22.25 -15.55 -4.47
N MET A 215 -21.77 -16.34 -3.51
CA MET A 215 -22.53 -16.73 -2.32
C MET A 215 -22.80 -15.52 -1.41
N GLY A 216 -21.82 -14.62 -1.23
CA GLY A 216 -21.98 -13.38 -0.47
C GLY A 216 -23.03 -12.45 -1.09
N GLU A 217 -23.00 -12.24 -2.41
CA GLU A 217 -24.01 -11.48 -3.13
C GLU A 217 -25.40 -12.13 -3.08
N GLY A 218 -25.45 -13.45 -3.17
CA GLY A 218 -26.70 -14.22 -3.05
C GLY A 218 -27.33 -14.06 -1.66
N ALA A 219 -26.53 -14.14 -0.60
CA ALA A 219 -27.00 -13.93 0.78
C ALA A 219 -27.50 -12.50 1.01
N VAL A 220 -26.81 -11.48 0.49
CA VAL A 220 -27.26 -10.08 0.58
C VAL A 220 -28.56 -9.85 -0.20
N ARG A 221 -28.72 -10.46 -1.38
CA ARG A 221 -29.99 -10.38 -2.15
C ARG A 221 -31.13 -11.08 -1.42
N ALA A 222 -30.88 -12.26 -0.83
CA ALA A 222 -31.90 -13.00 -0.06
C ALA A 222 -32.36 -12.18 1.17
N VAL A 223 -31.46 -11.55 1.89
CA VAL A 223 -31.82 -10.67 3.03
C VAL A 223 -32.59 -9.45 2.56
N ARG A 224 -32.24 -8.84 1.41
CA ARG A 224 -32.98 -7.72 0.84
C ARG A 224 -34.42 -8.12 0.37
N SER A 225 -34.60 -9.35 -0.13
CA SER A 225 -35.92 -9.83 -0.56
C SER A 225 -36.84 -10.23 0.59
N LEU A 226 -36.29 -10.45 1.79
CA LEU A 226 -37.02 -10.78 3.00
C LEU A 226 -37.41 -9.55 3.85
N ALA A 227 -36.91 -8.37 3.53
CA ALA A 227 -37.27 -7.11 4.19
C ALA A 227 -38.54 -6.55 3.50
N PRO A 228 -39.74 -6.63 4.10
CA PRO A 228 -40.91 -5.98 3.55
C PRO A 228 -40.74 -4.47 3.64
N ILE A 229 -40.79 -3.80 2.51
CA ILE A 229 -40.92 -2.35 2.42
C ILE A 229 -42.28 -2.00 3.06
N ARG A 230 -42.24 -1.34 4.21
CA ARG A 230 -43.35 -0.57 4.77
C ARG A 230 -42.92 0.89 4.94
#